data_a872ab03f1433860d16e15a301275202
#
_entry.id   a872ab03f1433860d16e15a301275202
#
_cell.length_a   1.000
_cell.length_b   1.000
_cell.length_c   1.000
_cell.angle_alpha   90.00
_cell.angle_beta   90.00
_cell.angle_gamma   90.00
#
_symmetry.space_group_name_H-M   'P 1'
#
loop_
_entity.id
_entity.type
_entity.pdbx_description
1 polymer ?
#
loop_
_entity_poly.entity_id
_entity_poly.type
_entity_poly.pdbx_seq_one_letter_code
_entity_poly.pdbx_strand_id
1 'polypeptide(L)'
;MRQQHLANVQNKVHPLDRYAQVYAKVKKTIVPTSEEQRQVRARAEEIRRAVEEECKKAGLTAEVRLDGSVAKDTWIRDYVDADIFMRVSPDLTKKQLQDVCLPIARRALRPHRIVERFAEHPYIESTVEFPKGSLRVNVVPCYRVERGKWLSATDRTPYHTEYVRSHLSEQQRDEVRLLKAFMRGIGSYGADIKTGGFSGMICETLIIARENFQKVLEEFARWKEGQFIDVEKYYASRGDEIHRIFIDPLVVIDPVDKGRNLGAAVRTAQLWNFTAASRSFLDKSSASFFTERKIRPITKMEFRRAIARR
;
A
#
# COMPACT_ATOMS: atom_id res chain seq x y z
N MET A 1 -45.42 -26.86 35.58
CA MET A 1 -44.08 -27.03 34.94
C MET A 1 -44.18 -26.79 33.44
N ARG A 2 -44.40 -25.55 32.93
CA ARG A 2 -44.40 -25.19 31.48
C ARG A 2 -44.12 -23.72 31.27
N GLN A 3 -43.19 -23.08 32.00
CA GLN A 3 -42.85 -21.66 31.84
C GLN A 3 -41.36 -21.33 32.01
N GLN A 4 -40.47 -22.25 31.71
CA GLN A 4 -39.00 -21.98 31.81
C GLN A 4 -38.19 -22.32 30.54
N HIS A 5 -38.82 -22.34 29.34
CA HIS A 5 -38.11 -22.71 28.10
C HIS A 5 -38.04 -21.58 27.04
N LEU A 6 -38.29 -20.33 27.43
CA LEU A 6 -38.32 -19.19 26.47
C LEU A 6 -37.27 -18.10 26.73
N ALA A 7 -36.20 -18.40 27.46
CA ALA A 7 -35.17 -17.41 27.79
C ALA A 7 -33.77 -17.80 27.29
N ASN A 8 -33.62 -18.26 26.06
CA ASN A 8 -32.30 -18.42 25.46
C ASN A 8 -32.32 -18.31 23.93
N VAL A 9 -33.06 -17.35 23.40
CA VAL A 9 -32.83 -16.85 22.05
C VAL A 9 -31.67 -15.84 22.16
N GLN A 10 -30.45 -16.35 22.30
CA GLN A 10 -29.26 -15.53 22.05
C GLN A 10 -29.43 -14.90 20.67
N ASN A 11 -29.48 -13.58 20.60
CA ASN A 11 -29.42 -12.75 19.40
C ASN A 11 -28.20 -13.18 18.58
N LYS A 12 -28.35 -14.19 17.73
CA LYS A 12 -27.36 -14.52 16.70
C LYS A 12 -27.46 -13.40 15.66
N VAL A 13 -26.66 -12.36 15.83
CA VAL A 13 -26.46 -11.31 14.84
C VAL A 13 -26.19 -12.01 13.51
N HIS A 14 -26.96 -11.66 12.48
CA HIS A 14 -26.79 -12.25 11.16
C HIS A 14 -25.35 -12.02 10.68
N PRO A 15 -24.70 -12.97 10.00
CA PRO A 15 -23.31 -12.81 9.55
C PRO A 15 -23.04 -11.49 8.83
N LEU A 16 -23.96 -11.05 7.96
CA LEU A 16 -23.86 -9.76 7.25
C LEU A 16 -23.86 -8.55 8.20
N ASP A 17 -24.66 -8.57 9.27
CA ASP A 17 -24.71 -7.49 10.26
C ASP A 17 -23.39 -7.42 11.06
N ARG A 18 -22.76 -8.57 11.29
CA ARG A 18 -21.47 -8.64 12.01
C ARG A 18 -20.34 -8.03 11.19
N TYR A 19 -20.25 -8.29 9.88
CA TYR A 19 -19.30 -7.62 9.00
C TYR A 19 -19.49 -6.11 9.02
N ALA A 20 -20.74 -5.65 8.83
CA ALA A 20 -21.06 -4.23 8.82
C ALA A 20 -20.62 -3.52 10.12
N GLN A 21 -20.83 -4.14 11.28
CA GLN A 21 -20.42 -3.59 12.57
C GLN A 21 -18.89 -3.53 12.70
N VAL A 22 -18.16 -4.57 12.30
CA VAL A 22 -16.70 -4.58 12.33
C VAL A 22 -16.15 -3.52 11.37
N TYR A 23 -16.68 -3.43 10.14
CA TYR A 23 -16.27 -2.43 9.16
C TYR A 23 -16.50 -1.00 9.65
N ALA A 24 -17.68 -0.70 10.17
CA ALA A 24 -18.00 0.61 10.71
C ALA A 24 -17.06 1.01 11.87
N LYS A 25 -16.73 0.06 12.73
CA LYS A 25 -15.77 0.28 13.82
C LYS A 25 -14.36 0.55 13.31
N VAL A 26 -13.89 -0.28 12.37
CA VAL A 26 -12.54 -0.16 11.80
C VAL A 26 -12.41 1.11 10.97
N LYS A 27 -13.37 1.42 10.09
CA LYS A 27 -13.36 2.63 9.26
C LYS A 27 -13.19 3.90 10.10
N LYS A 28 -13.83 4.00 11.28
CA LYS A 28 -13.67 5.14 12.20
C LYS A 28 -12.20 5.36 12.64
N THR A 29 -11.37 4.33 12.63
CA THR A 29 -9.97 4.44 13.06
C THR A 29 -8.99 4.61 11.91
N ILE A 30 -9.30 4.04 10.73
CA ILE A 30 -8.36 4.01 9.60
C ILE A 30 -8.63 5.07 8.53
N VAL A 31 -9.88 5.55 8.40
CA VAL A 31 -10.23 6.58 7.42
C VAL A 31 -9.88 7.95 7.99
N PRO A 32 -9.04 8.72 7.30
CA PRO A 32 -8.73 10.07 7.73
C PRO A 32 -9.96 10.98 7.63
N THR A 33 -10.10 11.89 8.57
CA THR A 33 -11.14 12.91 8.51
C THR A 33 -10.89 13.89 7.35
N SER A 34 -11.92 14.58 6.89
CA SER A 34 -11.78 15.60 5.84
C SER A 34 -10.76 16.70 6.22
N GLU A 35 -10.65 17.01 7.52
CA GLU A 35 -9.65 17.96 8.01
C GLU A 35 -8.23 17.42 7.92
N GLU A 36 -8.00 16.17 8.33
CA GLU A 36 -6.70 15.50 8.19
C GLU A 36 -6.29 15.39 6.72
N GLN A 37 -7.23 15.04 5.84
CA GLN A 37 -6.98 14.99 4.38
C GLN A 37 -6.55 16.35 3.83
N ARG A 38 -7.24 17.43 4.21
CA ARG A 38 -6.88 18.80 3.79
C ARG A 38 -5.48 19.18 4.28
N GLN A 39 -5.17 18.95 5.56
CA GLN A 39 -3.88 19.28 6.16
C GLN A 39 -2.73 18.50 5.52
N VAL A 40 -2.87 17.19 5.38
CA VAL A 40 -1.86 16.32 4.74
C VAL A 40 -1.63 16.76 3.29
N ARG A 41 -2.71 16.98 2.54
CA ARG A 41 -2.60 17.39 1.14
C ARG A 41 -1.98 18.78 0.98
N ALA A 42 -2.37 19.75 1.81
CA ALA A 42 -1.81 21.09 1.80
C ALA A 42 -0.30 21.05 2.10
N ARG A 43 0.10 20.25 3.10
CA ARG A 43 1.51 20.10 3.47
C ARG A 43 2.33 19.40 2.39
N ALA A 44 1.81 18.34 1.81
CA ALA A 44 2.46 17.64 0.71
C ALA A 44 2.63 18.56 -0.52
N GLU A 45 1.62 19.38 -0.82
CA GLU A 45 1.67 20.32 -1.94
C GLU A 45 2.65 21.49 -1.68
N GLU A 46 2.78 21.94 -0.44
CA GLU A 46 3.81 22.92 -0.05
C GLU A 46 5.22 22.39 -0.35
N ILE A 47 5.51 21.16 0.06
CA ILE A 47 6.81 20.54 -0.20
C ILE A 47 7.01 20.30 -1.71
N ARG A 48 5.97 19.85 -2.42
CA ARG A 48 6.02 19.71 -3.89
C ARG A 48 6.46 21.00 -4.57
N ARG A 49 5.85 22.13 -4.15
CA ARG A 49 6.23 23.47 -4.68
C ARG A 49 7.66 23.84 -4.32
N ALA A 50 8.10 23.58 -3.10
CA ALA A 50 9.48 23.83 -2.69
C ALA A 50 10.48 23.04 -3.56
N VAL A 51 10.18 21.77 -3.87
CA VAL A 51 11.00 20.96 -4.79
C VAL A 51 11.01 21.58 -6.20
N GLU A 52 9.85 21.98 -6.70
CA GLU A 52 9.73 22.62 -8.02
C GLU A 52 10.53 23.93 -8.12
N GLU A 53 10.48 24.76 -7.08
CA GLU A 53 11.27 26.00 -7.00
C GLU A 53 12.78 25.73 -6.98
N GLU A 54 13.23 24.74 -6.21
CA GLU A 54 14.64 24.37 -6.17
C GLU A 54 15.12 23.77 -7.51
N CYS A 55 14.26 23.07 -8.25
CA CYS A 55 14.55 22.66 -9.64
C CYS A 55 14.78 23.89 -10.53
N LYS A 56 13.88 24.89 -10.49
CA LYS A 56 13.99 26.13 -11.26
C LYS A 56 15.28 26.89 -10.94
N LYS A 57 15.61 27.05 -9.64
CA LYS A 57 16.86 27.70 -9.20
C LYS A 57 18.12 26.98 -9.68
N ALA A 58 18.04 25.65 -9.79
CA ALA A 58 19.15 24.83 -10.31
C ALA A 58 19.21 24.73 -11.84
N GLY A 59 18.30 25.38 -12.56
CA GLY A 59 18.22 25.27 -14.01
C GLY A 59 17.77 23.89 -14.50
N LEU A 60 17.18 23.06 -13.63
CA LEU A 60 16.72 21.72 -13.97
C LEU A 60 15.28 21.76 -14.48
N THR A 61 15.09 21.37 -15.74
CA THR A 61 13.74 21.14 -16.28
C THR A 61 13.19 19.81 -15.72
N ALA A 62 12.26 19.88 -14.78
CA ALA A 62 11.61 18.74 -14.18
C ALA A 62 10.10 18.98 -14.03
N GLU A 63 9.32 17.93 -14.23
CA GLU A 63 7.91 17.89 -13.82
C GLU A 63 7.85 17.34 -12.39
N VAL A 64 7.47 18.17 -11.42
CA VAL A 64 7.38 17.76 -10.01
C VAL A 64 5.95 17.43 -9.65
N ARG A 65 5.70 16.19 -9.28
CA ARG A 65 4.35 15.65 -9.02
C ARG A 65 4.22 15.12 -7.60
N LEU A 66 3.02 15.26 -7.04
CA LEU A 66 2.58 14.48 -5.89
C LEU A 66 1.91 13.20 -6.42
N ASP A 67 2.45 12.05 -6.05
CA ASP A 67 1.97 10.73 -6.44
C ASP A 67 1.71 9.85 -5.20
N GLY A 68 1.61 8.55 -5.35
CA GLY A 68 1.44 7.62 -4.24
C GLY A 68 0.08 7.68 -3.55
N SER A 69 0.02 7.23 -2.30
CA SER A 69 -1.24 7.05 -1.57
C SER A 69 -1.96 8.35 -1.22
N VAL A 70 -1.23 9.45 -1.01
CA VAL A 70 -1.82 10.77 -0.75
C VAL A 70 -2.51 11.32 -1.99
N ALA A 71 -1.88 11.21 -3.16
CA ALA A 71 -2.46 11.64 -4.43
C ALA A 71 -3.69 10.82 -4.84
N LYS A 72 -3.70 9.52 -4.50
CA LYS A 72 -4.79 8.56 -4.78
C LYS A 72 -5.89 8.58 -3.73
N ASP A 73 -5.66 9.25 -2.61
CA ASP A 73 -6.55 9.24 -1.44
C ASP A 73 -6.86 7.81 -0.94
N THR A 74 -5.79 7.00 -0.77
CA THR A 74 -5.88 5.60 -0.30
C THR A 74 -5.00 5.33 0.93
N TRP A 75 -4.46 6.39 1.57
CA TRP A 75 -3.65 6.27 2.77
C TRP A 75 -4.50 5.98 4.02
N ILE A 76 -3.89 5.33 5.00
CA ILE A 76 -4.51 4.99 6.28
C ILE A 76 -4.11 6.08 7.30
N ARG A 77 -5.06 6.50 8.16
CA ARG A 77 -4.78 7.39 9.28
C ARG A 77 -3.57 6.87 10.08
N ASP A 78 -2.70 7.75 10.53
CA ASP A 78 -1.44 7.47 11.25
C ASP A 78 -0.33 6.78 10.43
N TYR A 79 -0.59 6.45 9.15
CA TYR A 79 0.38 5.82 8.25
C TYR A 79 0.37 6.54 6.90
N VAL A 80 0.85 7.77 6.90
CA VAL A 80 0.82 8.61 5.71
C VAL A 80 2.21 8.93 5.21
N ASP A 81 2.42 8.65 3.94
CA ASP A 81 3.63 9.00 3.19
C ASP A 81 3.23 9.85 1.98
N ALA A 82 3.84 11.03 1.84
CA ALA A 82 3.72 11.84 0.64
C ALA A 82 4.91 11.53 -0.29
N ASP A 83 4.60 11.04 -1.47
CA ASP A 83 5.59 10.68 -2.47
C ASP A 83 5.64 11.77 -3.54
N ILE A 84 6.74 12.53 -3.59
CA ILE A 84 6.97 13.61 -4.54
C ILE A 84 7.97 13.13 -5.58
N PHE A 85 7.53 13.04 -6.82
CA PHE A 85 8.34 12.57 -7.93
C PHE A 85 8.89 13.73 -8.74
N MET A 86 10.21 13.72 -8.95
CA MET A 86 10.94 14.63 -9.85
C MET A 86 11.14 13.92 -11.18
N ARG A 87 10.28 14.19 -12.16
CA ARG A 87 10.34 13.59 -13.50
C ARG A 87 11.23 14.43 -14.40
N VAL A 88 12.39 13.89 -14.75
CA VAL A 88 13.42 14.57 -15.56
C VAL A 88 13.57 13.96 -16.95
N SER A 89 14.32 14.62 -17.83
CA SER A 89 14.62 14.10 -19.18
C SER A 89 15.25 12.71 -19.12
N PRO A 90 14.84 11.78 -20.01
CA PRO A 90 15.47 10.48 -20.16
C PRO A 90 16.91 10.54 -20.69
N ASP A 91 17.38 11.69 -21.14
CA ASP A 91 18.76 11.90 -21.61
C ASP A 91 19.79 11.90 -20.47
N LEU A 92 19.35 12.10 -19.23
CA LEU A 92 20.20 12.04 -18.06
C LEU A 92 20.58 10.58 -17.75
N THR A 93 21.88 10.33 -17.60
CA THR A 93 22.35 9.04 -17.09
C THR A 93 21.87 8.81 -15.66
N LYS A 94 21.84 7.56 -15.20
CA LYS A 94 21.47 7.24 -13.79
C LYS A 94 22.33 7.99 -12.78
N LYS A 95 23.63 8.17 -13.05
CA LYS A 95 24.52 8.94 -12.21
C LYS A 95 24.14 10.42 -12.19
N GLN A 96 23.94 11.04 -13.35
CA GLN A 96 23.51 12.45 -13.44
C GLN A 96 22.18 12.69 -12.75
N LEU A 97 21.22 11.76 -12.89
CA LEU A 97 19.93 11.81 -12.18
C LEU A 97 20.15 11.92 -10.68
N GLN A 98 21.05 11.12 -10.10
CA GLN A 98 21.38 11.17 -8.67
C GLN A 98 22.13 12.46 -8.30
N ASP A 99 23.21 12.76 -9.02
CA ASP A 99 24.11 13.89 -8.74
C ASP A 99 23.39 15.26 -8.83
N VAL A 100 22.34 15.37 -9.65
CA VAL A 100 21.55 16.59 -9.81
C VAL A 100 20.34 16.63 -8.89
N CYS A 101 19.53 15.55 -8.85
CA CYS A 101 18.24 15.57 -8.16
C CYS A 101 18.36 15.49 -6.63
N LEU A 102 19.31 14.70 -6.08
CA LEU A 102 19.42 14.56 -4.63
C LEU A 102 19.84 15.86 -3.92
N PRO A 103 20.80 16.65 -4.40
CA PRO A 103 21.09 17.97 -3.82
C PRO A 103 19.89 18.92 -3.83
N ILE A 104 19.09 18.92 -4.90
CA ILE A 104 17.85 19.70 -5.01
C ILE A 104 16.85 19.26 -3.94
N ALA A 105 16.58 17.96 -3.84
CA ALA A 105 15.68 17.39 -2.83
C ALA A 105 16.14 17.75 -1.39
N ARG A 106 17.42 17.67 -1.11
CA ARG A 106 17.99 18.07 0.19
C ARG A 106 17.78 19.54 0.51
N ARG A 107 17.91 20.45 -0.46
CA ARG A 107 17.64 21.89 -0.24
C ARG A 107 16.16 22.15 -0.03
N ALA A 108 15.30 21.56 -0.83
CA ALA A 108 13.86 21.73 -0.75
C ALA A 108 13.27 21.26 0.59
N LEU A 109 13.89 20.26 1.22
CA LEU A 109 13.44 19.69 2.50
C LEU A 109 14.04 20.39 3.72
N ARG A 110 14.87 21.42 3.56
CA ARG A 110 15.32 22.21 4.73
C ARG A 110 14.15 23.01 5.33
N PRO A 111 14.12 23.21 6.67
CA PRO A 111 15.11 22.80 7.68
C PRO A 111 14.88 21.39 8.27
N HIS A 112 14.04 20.56 7.65
CA HIS A 112 13.67 19.25 8.19
C HIS A 112 14.85 18.27 8.21
N ARG A 113 14.82 17.31 9.16
CA ARG A 113 15.77 16.20 9.19
C ARG A 113 15.55 15.31 7.98
N ILE A 114 16.62 15.04 7.25
CA ILE A 114 16.60 14.21 6.06
C ILE A 114 17.37 12.91 6.27
N VAL A 115 16.94 11.85 5.58
CA VAL A 115 17.62 10.56 5.49
C VAL A 115 17.69 10.18 4.02
N GLU A 116 18.88 9.80 3.55
CA GLU A 116 19.00 9.20 2.22
C GLU A 116 18.64 7.73 2.29
N ARG A 117 17.74 7.31 1.42
CA ARG A 117 17.29 5.93 1.28
C ARG A 117 17.79 5.37 -0.04
N PHE A 118 18.06 4.07 -0.04
CA PHE A 118 18.53 3.34 -1.20
C PHE A 118 17.47 2.35 -1.65
N ALA A 119 17.02 2.51 -2.90
CA ALA A 119 16.19 1.58 -3.64
C ALA A 119 16.90 1.30 -4.98
N GLU A 120 16.17 1.13 -6.07
CA GLU A 120 16.79 1.11 -7.41
C GLU A 120 17.54 2.41 -7.70
N HIS A 121 16.97 3.54 -7.28
CA HIS A 121 17.64 4.83 -7.19
C HIS A 121 17.59 5.35 -5.76
N PRO A 122 18.63 6.04 -5.28
CA PRO A 122 18.55 6.72 -4.01
C PRO A 122 17.52 7.86 -4.07
N TYR A 123 16.85 8.09 -2.95
CA TYR A 123 15.88 9.15 -2.77
C TYR A 123 16.02 9.79 -1.39
N ILE A 124 15.41 10.95 -1.19
CA ILE A 124 15.47 11.65 0.09
C ILE A 124 14.15 11.48 0.83
N GLU A 125 14.23 10.92 2.03
CA GLU A 125 13.14 10.84 2.99
C GLU A 125 13.28 11.93 4.05
N SER A 126 12.17 12.52 4.46
CA SER A 126 12.11 13.48 5.56
C SER A 126 10.84 13.26 6.37
N THR A 127 10.88 13.68 7.65
CA THR A 127 9.68 13.80 8.47
C THR A 127 9.39 15.27 8.67
N VAL A 128 8.20 15.69 8.26
CA VAL A 128 7.73 17.06 8.30
C VAL A 128 6.62 17.17 9.34
N GLU A 129 6.88 17.92 10.41
CA GLU A 129 5.94 18.12 11.49
C GLU A 129 4.87 19.16 11.11
N PHE A 130 3.65 18.96 11.62
CA PHE A 130 2.56 19.91 11.55
C PHE A 130 1.71 19.84 12.82
N PRO A 131 0.81 20.79 13.12
CA PRO A 131 0.18 20.94 14.44
C PRO A 131 -0.55 19.70 14.99
N LYS A 132 -0.98 18.78 14.12
CA LYS A 132 -1.73 17.59 14.53
C LYS A 132 -1.05 16.27 14.18
N GLY A 133 0.24 16.28 13.84
CA GLY A 133 0.97 15.05 13.51
C GLY A 133 2.23 15.30 12.71
N SER A 134 2.71 14.25 12.07
CA SER A 134 3.87 14.30 11.18
C SER A 134 3.55 13.64 9.85
N LEU A 135 4.20 14.10 8.80
CA LEU A 135 4.11 13.57 7.46
C LEU A 135 5.49 13.07 7.03
N ARG A 136 5.61 11.81 6.72
CA ARG A 136 6.79 11.30 6.03
C ARG A 136 6.71 11.73 4.57
N VAL A 137 7.77 12.33 4.07
CA VAL A 137 7.86 12.82 2.70
C VAL A 137 9.03 12.13 2.00
N ASN A 138 8.78 11.56 0.86
CA ASN A 138 9.77 10.97 -0.02
C ASN A 138 9.90 11.82 -1.27
N VAL A 139 11.11 12.31 -1.58
CA VAL A 139 11.41 13.00 -2.83
C VAL A 139 12.22 12.06 -3.70
N VAL A 140 11.56 11.57 -4.76
CA VAL A 140 12.06 10.46 -5.59
C VAL A 140 12.32 10.95 -7.01
N PRO A 141 13.58 10.88 -7.50
CA PRO A 141 13.86 11.14 -8.91
C PRO A 141 13.37 9.99 -9.78
N CYS A 142 12.83 10.31 -10.97
CA CYS A 142 12.47 9.34 -11.99
C CYS A 142 12.56 9.98 -13.39
N TYR A 143 12.45 9.16 -14.41
CA TYR A 143 12.45 9.65 -15.79
C TYR A 143 11.05 10.01 -16.29
N ARG A 144 10.96 11.08 -17.09
CA ARG A 144 9.76 11.43 -17.82
C ARG A 144 9.74 10.67 -19.14
N VAL A 145 9.23 9.46 -19.12
CA VAL A 145 9.12 8.56 -20.26
C VAL A 145 7.67 8.32 -20.66
N GLU A 146 7.44 7.89 -21.88
CA GLU A 146 6.14 7.38 -22.32
C GLU A 146 5.83 6.02 -21.68
N ARG A 147 4.54 5.71 -21.57
CA ARG A 147 4.08 4.41 -21.06
C ARG A 147 4.70 3.27 -21.90
N GLY A 148 5.30 2.31 -21.22
CA GLY A 148 5.96 1.15 -21.83
C GLY A 148 7.45 1.37 -22.15
N LYS A 149 7.97 2.60 -22.08
CA LYS A 149 9.40 2.91 -22.30
C LYS A 149 10.15 3.15 -20.99
N TRP A 150 9.98 2.25 -20.03
CA TRP A 150 10.53 2.37 -18.68
C TRP A 150 12.05 2.29 -18.67
N LEU A 151 12.70 3.24 -18.01
CA LEU A 151 14.14 3.25 -17.75
C LEU A 151 14.45 2.85 -16.30
N SER A 152 13.47 2.99 -15.41
CA SER A 152 13.55 2.57 -14.02
C SER A 152 12.19 2.09 -13.47
N ALA A 153 12.19 1.40 -12.33
CA ALA A 153 10.96 0.94 -11.69
C ALA A 153 10.08 2.12 -11.23
N THR A 154 10.70 3.23 -10.84
CA THR A 154 10.00 4.42 -10.33
C THR A 154 9.22 5.18 -11.42
N ASP A 155 9.57 5.02 -12.70
CA ASP A 155 8.92 5.70 -13.81
C ASP A 155 7.43 5.33 -13.98
N ARG A 156 7.03 4.16 -13.45
CA ARG A 156 5.65 3.67 -13.49
C ARG A 156 4.72 4.39 -12.50
N THR A 157 5.28 4.96 -11.43
CA THR A 157 4.47 5.49 -10.32
C THR A 157 3.49 6.58 -10.72
N PRO A 158 3.84 7.56 -11.57
CA PRO A 158 2.87 8.53 -12.06
C PRO A 158 1.70 7.89 -12.82
N TYR A 159 1.97 6.87 -13.62
CA TYR A 159 0.96 6.12 -14.37
C TYR A 159 0.08 5.27 -13.45
N HIS A 160 0.64 4.66 -12.40
CA HIS A 160 -0.11 3.97 -11.35
C HIS A 160 -1.05 4.94 -10.62
N THR A 161 -0.59 6.15 -10.33
CA THR A 161 -1.42 7.17 -9.66
C THR A 161 -2.61 7.56 -10.53
N GLU A 162 -2.39 7.81 -11.81
CA GLU A 162 -3.47 8.14 -12.76
C GLU A 162 -4.44 6.98 -12.94
N TYR A 163 -3.93 5.76 -13.11
CA TYR A 163 -4.73 4.56 -13.26
C TYR A 163 -5.65 4.34 -12.05
N VAL A 164 -5.10 4.34 -10.85
CA VAL A 164 -5.87 4.11 -9.62
C VAL A 164 -6.92 5.21 -9.41
N ARG A 165 -6.57 6.48 -9.67
CA ARG A 165 -7.51 7.60 -9.53
C ARG A 165 -8.69 7.50 -10.49
N SER A 166 -8.49 7.00 -11.71
CA SER A 166 -9.54 6.86 -12.72
C SER A 166 -10.41 5.62 -12.52
N HIS A 167 -9.96 4.60 -11.76
CA HIS A 167 -10.65 3.33 -11.60
C HIS A 167 -11.25 3.10 -10.20
N LEU A 168 -10.90 3.90 -9.20
CA LEU A 168 -11.49 3.80 -7.86
C LEU A 168 -12.54 4.89 -7.62
N SER A 169 -13.74 4.48 -7.28
CA SER A 169 -14.75 5.37 -6.69
C SER A 169 -14.35 5.80 -5.27
N GLU A 170 -15.04 6.81 -4.73
CA GLU A 170 -14.81 7.28 -3.36
C GLU A 170 -15.03 6.16 -2.33
N GLN A 171 -16.10 5.39 -2.47
CA GLN A 171 -16.39 4.26 -1.59
C GLN A 171 -15.31 3.18 -1.66
N GLN A 172 -14.77 2.90 -2.84
CA GLN A 172 -13.73 1.90 -3.03
C GLN A 172 -12.39 2.32 -2.41
N ARG A 173 -12.12 3.61 -2.25
CA ARG A 173 -10.93 4.08 -1.52
C ARG A 173 -10.95 3.62 -0.05
N ASP A 174 -12.12 3.59 0.58
CA ASP A 174 -12.27 3.05 1.93
C ASP A 174 -12.09 1.53 1.98
N GLU A 175 -12.52 0.82 0.93
CA GLU A 175 -12.28 -0.62 0.80
C GLU A 175 -10.77 -0.93 0.65
N VAL A 176 -10.03 -0.08 -0.08
CA VAL A 176 -8.55 -0.15 -0.14
C VAL A 176 -7.94 0.06 1.24
N ARG A 177 -8.41 1.06 2.00
CA ARG A 177 -7.95 1.30 3.38
C ARG A 177 -8.22 0.11 4.28
N LEU A 178 -9.39 -0.53 4.18
CA LEU A 178 -9.72 -1.76 4.91
C LEU A 178 -8.74 -2.88 4.56
N LEU A 179 -8.48 -3.11 3.27
CA LEU A 179 -7.57 -4.17 2.84
C LEU A 179 -6.14 -3.90 3.31
N LYS A 180 -5.64 -2.68 3.18
CA LYS A 180 -4.32 -2.28 3.69
C LYS A 180 -4.22 -2.47 5.21
N ALA A 181 -5.25 -2.07 5.95
CA ALA A 181 -5.27 -2.22 7.42
C ALA A 181 -5.34 -3.70 7.84
N PHE A 182 -6.10 -4.51 7.15
CA PHE A 182 -6.15 -5.96 7.36
C PHE A 182 -4.77 -6.60 7.11
N MET A 183 -4.14 -6.30 5.97
CA MET A 183 -2.79 -6.78 5.63
C MET A 183 -1.76 -6.36 6.69
N ARG A 184 -1.85 -5.15 7.24
CA ARG A 184 -1.00 -4.69 8.35
C ARG A 184 -1.26 -5.49 9.61
N GLY A 185 -2.52 -5.67 9.98
CA GLY A 185 -2.92 -6.39 11.19
C GLY A 185 -2.47 -7.85 11.21
N ILE A 186 -2.41 -8.49 10.05
CA ILE A 186 -1.89 -9.86 9.90
C ILE A 186 -0.39 -9.94 9.59
N GLY A 187 0.31 -8.79 9.48
CA GLY A 187 1.75 -8.75 9.22
C GLY A 187 2.15 -9.06 7.77
N SER A 188 1.24 -8.88 6.81
CA SER A 188 1.49 -9.15 5.38
C SER A 188 1.58 -7.89 4.51
N TYR A 189 1.54 -6.69 5.08
CA TYR A 189 1.65 -5.44 4.34
C TYR A 189 3.10 -4.96 4.24
N GLY A 190 3.56 -4.69 3.02
CA GLY A 190 4.88 -4.17 2.69
C GLY A 190 5.64 -5.08 1.73
N ALA A 191 6.14 -4.49 0.63
CA ALA A 191 6.91 -5.18 -0.41
C ALA A 191 8.42 -5.12 -0.16
N ASP A 192 8.83 -4.66 1.03
CA ASP A 192 10.23 -4.65 1.42
C ASP A 192 10.77 -6.08 1.66
N ILE A 193 12.09 -6.25 1.55
CA ILE A 193 12.75 -7.57 1.67
C ILE A 193 12.45 -8.24 3.02
N LYS A 194 12.31 -7.48 4.09
CA LYS A 194 12.04 -8.04 5.42
C LYS A 194 10.64 -8.64 5.50
N THR A 195 9.64 -7.94 5.01
CA THR A 195 8.23 -8.35 5.02
C THR A 195 7.93 -9.34 3.91
N GLY A 196 8.34 -9.05 2.67
CA GLY A 196 8.02 -9.85 1.48
C GLY A 196 6.52 -10.03 1.30
N GLY A 197 5.75 -8.97 1.55
CA GLY A 197 4.30 -8.97 1.58
C GLY A 197 3.68 -8.11 0.46
N PHE A 198 2.43 -7.73 0.67
CA PHE A 198 1.60 -7.02 -0.31
C PHE A 198 1.89 -5.53 -0.30
N SER A 199 2.17 -4.96 -1.46
CA SER A 199 2.32 -3.51 -1.63
C SER A 199 0.99 -2.78 -1.62
N GLY A 200 1.01 -1.45 -1.41
CA GLY A 200 -0.18 -0.61 -1.55
C GLY A 200 -0.82 -0.71 -2.95
N MET A 201 0.00 -0.80 -4.00
CA MET A 201 -0.48 -0.95 -5.37
C MET A 201 -1.20 -2.29 -5.60
N ILE A 202 -0.73 -3.38 -5.00
CA ILE A 202 -1.46 -4.67 -5.03
C ILE A 202 -2.83 -4.49 -4.38
N CYS A 203 -2.92 -3.90 -3.19
CA CYS A 203 -4.20 -3.70 -2.50
C CYS A 203 -5.19 -2.87 -3.35
N GLU A 204 -4.71 -1.83 -4.00
CA GLU A 204 -5.48 -0.98 -4.91
C GLU A 204 -5.97 -1.78 -6.13
N THR A 205 -5.07 -2.54 -6.77
CA THR A 205 -5.40 -3.39 -7.92
C THR A 205 -6.42 -4.49 -7.56
N LEU A 206 -6.28 -5.11 -6.38
CA LEU A 206 -7.24 -6.12 -5.89
C LEU A 206 -8.65 -5.55 -5.70
N ILE A 207 -8.77 -4.34 -5.15
CA ILE A 207 -10.08 -3.68 -5.00
C ILE A 207 -10.64 -3.27 -6.36
N ILE A 208 -9.84 -2.78 -7.28
CA ILE A 208 -10.29 -2.50 -8.65
C ILE A 208 -10.81 -3.79 -9.31
N ALA A 209 -10.11 -4.92 -9.12
CA ALA A 209 -10.48 -6.22 -9.70
C ALA A 209 -11.74 -6.82 -9.09
N ARG A 210 -12.03 -6.60 -7.81
CA ARG A 210 -13.08 -7.30 -7.03
C ARG A 210 -14.09 -6.38 -6.35
N GLU A 211 -14.00 -5.07 -6.63
CA GLU A 211 -14.91 -4.00 -6.18
C GLU A 211 -14.84 -3.67 -4.68
N ASN A 212 -14.68 -4.65 -3.78
CA ASN A 212 -14.67 -4.41 -2.35
C ASN A 212 -13.80 -5.41 -1.57
N PHE A 213 -13.53 -5.09 -0.32
CA PHE A 213 -12.70 -5.86 0.60
C PHE A 213 -13.24 -7.28 0.81
N GLN A 214 -14.55 -7.44 0.99
CA GLN A 214 -15.14 -8.76 1.24
C GLN A 214 -14.92 -9.70 0.06
N LYS A 215 -15.18 -9.26 -1.17
CA LYS A 215 -14.96 -10.08 -2.38
C LYS A 215 -13.50 -10.47 -2.57
N VAL A 216 -12.55 -9.58 -2.21
CA VAL A 216 -11.13 -9.94 -2.18
C VAL A 216 -10.87 -11.07 -1.18
N LEU A 217 -11.40 -10.98 0.05
CA LEU A 217 -11.23 -12.05 1.03
C LEU A 217 -11.87 -13.37 0.59
N GLU A 218 -13.05 -13.33 -0.01
CA GLU A 218 -13.75 -14.52 -0.52
C GLU A 218 -12.95 -15.24 -1.60
N GLU A 219 -12.31 -14.50 -2.49
CA GLU A 219 -11.41 -15.07 -3.51
C GLU A 219 -10.17 -15.67 -2.87
N PHE A 220 -9.46 -14.92 -2.02
CA PHE A 220 -8.23 -15.40 -1.40
C PHE A 220 -8.48 -16.55 -0.39
N ALA A 221 -9.63 -16.62 0.23
CA ALA A 221 -10.02 -17.77 1.05
C ALA A 221 -10.05 -19.10 0.25
N ARG A 222 -10.29 -19.01 -1.06
CA ARG A 222 -10.35 -20.15 -2.00
C ARG A 222 -9.16 -20.19 -2.94
N TRP A 223 -8.15 -19.34 -2.72
CA TRP A 223 -6.99 -19.20 -3.60
C TRP A 223 -6.32 -20.54 -3.83
N LYS A 224 -6.00 -20.82 -5.07
CA LYS A 224 -5.28 -22.02 -5.52
C LYS A 224 -3.99 -21.60 -6.19
N GLU A 225 -3.01 -22.48 -6.13
CA GLU A 225 -1.78 -22.32 -6.89
C GLU A 225 -2.08 -22.21 -8.40
N GLY A 226 -1.33 -21.36 -9.08
CA GLY A 226 -1.55 -21.09 -10.50
C GLY A 226 -2.67 -20.09 -10.81
N GLN A 227 -3.39 -19.55 -9.83
CA GLN A 227 -4.33 -18.45 -10.08
C GLN A 227 -3.57 -17.14 -10.30
N PHE A 228 -4.14 -16.28 -11.14
CA PHE A 228 -3.61 -14.95 -11.41
C PHE A 228 -4.73 -13.90 -11.49
N ILE A 229 -4.35 -12.63 -11.36
CA ILE A 229 -5.25 -11.48 -11.51
C ILE A 229 -4.72 -10.61 -12.64
N ASP A 230 -5.56 -10.37 -13.64
CA ASP A 230 -5.29 -9.54 -14.82
C ASP A 230 -6.50 -8.64 -15.07
N VAL A 231 -6.45 -7.42 -14.53
CA VAL A 231 -7.58 -6.47 -14.57
C VAL A 231 -7.82 -5.98 -15.99
N GLU A 232 -6.75 -5.71 -16.72
CA GLU A 232 -6.77 -5.18 -18.09
C GLU A 232 -6.95 -6.27 -19.15
N LYS A 233 -7.03 -7.55 -18.73
CA LYS A 233 -7.21 -8.70 -19.61
C LYS A 233 -6.13 -8.82 -20.70
N TYR A 234 -4.89 -8.41 -20.39
CA TYR A 234 -3.77 -8.50 -21.32
C TYR A 234 -3.47 -9.94 -21.79
N TYR A 235 -3.82 -10.92 -20.96
CA TYR A 235 -3.59 -12.34 -21.19
C TYR A 235 -4.88 -13.16 -21.32
N ALA A 236 -6.02 -12.54 -21.59
CA ALA A 236 -7.33 -13.21 -21.62
C ALA A 236 -7.40 -14.43 -22.56
N SER A 237 -6.68 -14.39 -23.68
CA SER A 237 -6.62 -15.49 -24.65
C SER A 237 -5.36 -16.38 -24.52
N ARG A 238 -4.49 -16.12 -23.54
CA ARG A 238 -3.16 -16.71 -23.41
C ARG A 238 -2.83 -17.12 -21.98
N GLY A 239 -3.82 -17.65 -21.24
CA GLY A 239 -3.65 -18.04 -19.85
C GLY A 239 -2.45 -18.97 -19.59
N ASP A 240 -2.18 -19.90 -20.50
CA ASP A 240 -1.02 -20.80 -20.38
C ASP A 240 0.33 -20.10 -20.53
N GLU A 241 0.38 -18.94 -21.19
CA GLU A 241 1.62 -18.15 -21.30
C GLU A 241 1.99 -17.48 -19.98
N ILE A 242 1.01 -17.06 -19.17
CA ILE A 242 1.26 -16.38 -17.90
C ILE A 242 2.17 -17.20 -17.02
N HIS A 243 1.94 -18.52 -16.92
CA HIS A 243 2.74 -19.41 -16.07
C HIS A 243 4.15 -19.68 -16.62
N ARG A 244 4.40 -19.36 -17.90
CA ARG A 244 5.74 -19.42 -18.50
C ARG A 244 6.51 -18.11 -18.29
N ILE A 245 5.79 -16.98 -18.18
CA ILE A 245 6.36 -15.65 -18.00
C ILE A 245 6.58 -15.34 -16.52
N PHE A 246 5.61 -15.67 -15.67
CA PHE A 246 5.61 -15.36 -14.25
C PHE A 246 5.56 -16.64 -13.42
N ILE A 247 6.64 -16.90 -12.68
CA ILE A 247 6.80 -18.09 -11.83
C ILE A 247 6.59 -17.79 -10.34
N ASP A 248 6.21 -16.55 -10.00
CA ASP A 248 6.02 -16.11 -8.63
C ASP A 248 4.78 -16.75 -7.99
N PRO A 249 4.75 -16.92 -6.66
CA PRO A 249 3.61 -17.52 -5.95
C PRO A 249 2.31 -16.77 -6.13
N LEU A 250 2.38 -15.44 -6.28
CA LEU A 250 1.26 -14.56 -6.58
C LEU A 250 1.52 -13.82 -7.89
N VAL A 251 0.62 -13.96 -8.83
CA VAL A 251 0.67 -13.22 -10.09
C VAL A 251 -0.48 -12.22 -10.13
N VAL A 252 -0.14 -10.93 -10.09
CA VAL A 252 -1.04 -9.80 -10.29
C VAL A 252 -0.44 -8.93 -11.38
N ILE A 253 -1.00 -8.99 -12.57
CA ILE A 253 -0.47 -8.26 -13.72
C ILE A 253 -0.61 -6.76 -13.46
N ASP A 254 0.49 -6.03 -13.68
CA ASP A 254 0.49 -4.58 -13.52
C ASP A 254 -0.40 -3.93 -14.60
N PRO A 255 -1.44 -3.17 -14.20
CA PRO A 255 -2.38 -2.61 -15.17
C PRO A 255 -1.77 -1.55 -16.09
N VAL A 256 -0.59 -1.04 -15.79
CA VAL A 256 0.11 -0.08 -16.65
C VAL A 256 1.27 -0.70 -17.41
N ASP A 257 1.70 -1.91 -17.04
CA ASP A 257 2.84 -2.64 -17.65
C ASP A 257 2.58 -4.14 -17.69
N LYS A 258 2.07 -4.63 -18.81
CA LYS A 258 1.75 -6.06 -18.99
C LYS A 258 2.92 -7.02 -18.76
N GLY A 259 4.15 -6.55 -18.89
CA GLY A 259 5.37 -7.36 -18.67
C GLY A 259 5.79 -7.44 -17.20
N ARG A 260 5.01 -6.88 -16.26
CA ARG A 260 5.35 -6.81 -14.85
C ARG A 260 4.32 -7.52 -13.97
N ASN A 261 4.82 -8.31 -13.01
CA ASN A 261 4.01 -8.85 -11.92
C ASN A 261 4.15 -7.96 -10.67
N LEU A 262 3.05 -7.35 -10.21
CA LEU A 262 2.99 -6.60 -8.95
C LEU A 262 3.24 -7.52 -7.74
N GLY A 263 2.89 -8.80 -7.85
CA GLY A 263 3.02 -9.82 -6.81
C GLY A 263 4.43 -10.40 -6.65
N ALA A 264 5.40 -10.02 -7.50
CA ALA A 264 6.74 -10.62 -7.50
C ALA A 264 7.50 -10.55 -6.15
N ALA A 265 7.22 -9.53 -5.31
CA ALA A 265 7.81 -9.43 -3.98
C ALA A 265 7.09 -10.27 -2.91
N VAL A 266 5.90 -10.82 -3.22
CA VAL A 266 5.08 -11.55 -2.25
C VAL A 266 5.61 -12.97 -2.08
N ARG A 267 6.11 -13.27 -0.88
CA ARG A 267 6.59 -14.60 -0.55
C ARG A 267 5.44 -15.60 -0.38
N THR A 268 5.67 -16.85 -0.69
CA THR A 268 4.72 -17.96 -0.50
C THR A 268 4.09 -17.94 0.91
N ALA A 269 4.90 -17.75 1.94
CA ALA A 269 4.42 -17.67 3.32
C ALA A 269 3.42 -16.51 3.55
N GLN A 270 3.64 -15.36 2.92
CA GLN A 270 2.73 -14.21 3.04
C GLN A 270 1.42 -14.39 2.26
N LEU A 271 1.49 -15.04 1.11
CA LEU A 271 0.30 -15.42 0.35
C LEU A 271 -0.59 -16.38 1.17
N TRP A 272 -0.02 -17.42 1.73
CA TRP A 272 -0.78 -18.40 2.54
C TRP A 272 -1.22 -17.85 3.88
N ASN A 273 -0.46 -16.92 4.49
CA ASN A 273 -0.91 -16.18 5.66
C ASN A 273 -2.16 -15.36 5.35
N PHE A 274 -2.19 -14.65 4.22
CA PHE A 274 -3.37 -13.90 3.78
C PHE A 274 -4.56 -14.83 3.48
N THR A 275 -4.33 -15.95 2.80
CA THR A 275 -5.35 -16.98 2.55
C THR A 275 -5.97 -17.51 3.85
N ALA A 276 -5.14 -17.90 4.82
CA ALA A 276 -5.59 -18.42 6.11
C ALA A 276 -6.35 -17.35 6.94
N ALA A 277 -5.82 -16.12 6.94
CA ALA A 277 -6.47 -15.00 7.62
C ALA A 277 -7.82 -14.64 6.99
N SER A 278 -7.93 -14.69 5.65
CA SER A 278 -9.18 -14.49 4.93
C SER A 278 -10.24 -15.50 5.33
N ARG A 279 -9.90 -16.79 5.36
CA ARG A 279 -10.79 -17.86 5.85
C ARG A 279 -11.25 -17.62 7.27
N SER A 280 -10.31 -17.32 8.16
CA SER A 280 -10.60 -17.11 9.59
C SER A 280 -11.47 -15.88 9.82
N PHE A 281 -11.26 -14.80 9.06
CA PHE A 281 -12.07 -13.59 9.16
C PHE A 281 -13.50 -13.81 8.62
N LEU A 282 -13.64 -14.53 7.51
CA LEU A 282 -14.94 -14.87 6.94
C LEU A 282 -15.76 -15.78 7.87
N ASP A 283 -15.12 -16.69 8.58
CA ASP A 283 -15.76 -17.53 9.60
C ASP A 283 -16.13 -16.72 10.86
N LYS A 284 -15.18 -15.96 11.38
CA LYS A 284 -15.34 -15.17 12.62
C LYS A 284 -14.74 -13.79 12.52
N SER A 285 -15.50 -12.84 11.97
CA SER A 285 -15.06 -11.45 11.84
C SER A 285 -14.78 -10.78 13.17
N SER A 286 -13.62 -10.12 13.25
CA SER A 286 -13.18 -9.38 14.43
C SER A 286 -12.32 -8.19 14.05
N ALA A 287 -12.47 -7.08 14.79
CA ALA A 287 -11.60 -5.91 14.64
C ALA A 287 -10.11 -6.20 14.98
N SER A 288 -9.82 -7.30 15.68
CA SER A 288 -8.45 -7.71 16.02
C SER A 288 -7.59 -8.04 14.80
N PHE A 289 -8.19 -8.43 13.67
CA PHE A 289 -7.47 -8.64 12.40
C PHE A 289 -6.88 -7.36 11.80
N PHE A 290 -7.33 -6.19 12.23
CA PHE A 290 -6.88 -4.88 11.77
C PHE A 290 -5.89 -4.22 12.74
N THR A 291 -5.50 -4.92 13.81
CA THR A 291 -4.60 -4.39 14.84
C THR A 291 -3.24 -5.06 14.71
N GLU A 292 -2.20 -4.26 14.47
CA GLU A 292 -0.83 -4.78 14.45
C GLU A 292 -0.47 -5.42 15.79
N ARG A 293 -0.04 -6.67 15.74
CA ARG A 293 0.50 -7.33 16.92
C ARG A 293 1.88 -6.76 17.22
N LYS A 294 1.98 -5.93 18.24
CA LYS A 294 3.27 -5.53 18.77
C LYS A 294 3.94 -6.77 19.39
N ILE A 295 4.90 -7.35 18.66
CA ILE A 295 5.76 -8.38 19.23
C ILE A 295 6.66 -7.65 20.24
N ARG A 296 6.33 -7.78 21.53
CA ARG A 296 7.23 -7.30 22.58
C ARG A 296 8.40 -8.29 22.72
N PRO A 297 9.62 -7.82 22.93
CA PRO A 297 10.73 -8.70 23.25
C PRO A 297 10.37 -9.55 24.48
N ILE A 298 10.59 -10.85 24.38
CA ILE A 298 10.40 -11.76 25.52
C ILE A 298 11.52 -11.44 26.52
N THR A 299 11.17 -11.19 27.77
CA THR A 299 12.18 -11.01 28.81
C THR A 299 12.95 -12.32 29.03
N LYS A 300 14.20 -12.21 29.51
CA LYS A 300 15.04 -13.39 29.83
C LYS A 300 14.33 -14.36 30.78
N MET A 301 13.49 -13.84 31.67
CA MET A 301 12.71 -14.63 32.64
C MET A 301 11.55 -15.37 31.97
N GLU A 302 10.80 -14.72 31.06
CA GLU A 302 9.73 -15.37 30.28
C GLU A 302 10.27 -16.46 29.36
N PHE A 303 11.44 -16.24 28.74
CA PHE A 303 12.14 -17.23 27.92
C PHE A 303 12.53 -18.46 28.77
N ARG A 304 13.14 -18.26 29.94
CA ARG A 304 13.49 -19.35 30.85
C ARG A 304 12.26 -20.15 31.32
N ARG A 305 11.13 -19.48 31.63
CA ARG A 305 9.87 -20.13 32.00
C ARG A 305 9.27 -20.95 30.86
N ALA A 306 9.36 -20.46 29.62
CA ALA A 306 8.86 -21.17 28.44
C ALA A 306 9.65 -22.45 28.14
N ILE A 307 10.98 -22.45 28.37
CA ILE A 307 11.82 -23.64 28.20
C ILE A 307 11.62 -24.65 29.34
N ALA A 308 11.47 -24.18 30.58
CA ALA A 308 11.27 -25.07 31.74
C ALA A 308 9.91 -25.81 31.76
N ARG A 309 8.98 -25.46 30.87
CA ARG A 309 7.67 -26.10 30.71
C ARG A 309 7.62 -27.16 29.59
N ARG A 310 8.74 -27.43 28.95
CA ARG A 310 8.93 -28.54 28.02
C ARG A 310 9.69 -29.68 28.67
#